data_715b172bbc9abb8c80c135620f96cc8e
#
_entry.id   715b172bbc9abb8c80c135620f96cc8e
#
_cell.length_a   1.000
_cell.length_b   1.000
_cell.length_c   1.000
_cell.angle_alpha   90.00
_cell.angle_beta   90.00
_cell.angle_gamma   90.00
#
_symmetry.space_group_name_H-M   'P 1'
#
loop_
_entity.id
_entity.type
_entity.pdbx_description
1 polymer ?
#
loop_
_entity_poly.entity_id
_entity_poly.type
_entity_poly.pdbx_seq_one_letter_code
_entity_poly.pdbx_strand_id
1 'polypeptide(L)'
;DRQLAPEQGRDKLDGLVNPLPLAEMGWAIYADYQRALAYRGAVDFDDLIRLALLALQSDDKMLARLGDRWPFVLEDEAQDSSRLQEQILRLLTGPDGNWVRVGDPNQAIYETFTTASPDYLRDFLDEEGVARRELPNSGRSTESIICLANHLVTWTMDEHPVHAVRDALSPPPILPAPPGDTQPNPPDDPAAIYLMGNKFSPDGELRAVVESLVRWLPDHPESTVAVLTPRNKRGFDVVDALRQRDVETVDSLLRSSTSTRKAAGALANVLHHLADPTAPQRLARVFQVWRRADQEDPEAWQHVLKLSKLLAGCRQVEEYVWPRAGQDWLAEADLSDEDTALLAMFRGAIQRWQGAIVLPVDQLLLTLGQDLFTEASDLALTHKLAVTLRQAAEQHPQWRLPELAGELAVIARNERRFLGFSDEDSGFDPSAYKGKVVVATMHKAKGLEWDRVYLMSANSYDFPSGQPYDQYIAEKWFVRDELNLGAEALAQLETLLDNQLVYREGDATAQARLDYVRERLRLLYVGI
;
A
#
# COMPACT_ATOMS: atom_id res chain seq x y z
N ASP A 1 -15.68 15.08 -5.78
CA ASP A 1 -15.56 16.43 -6.05
C ASP A 1 -15.74 17.38 -4.91
N ARG A 2 -14.63 17.79 -4.33
CA ARG A 2 -14.50 18.59 -3.12
C ARG A 2 -14.50 20.10 -3.42
N GLN A 3 -15.02 20.50 -4.58
CA GLN A 3 -15.08 21.90 -5.00
C GLN A 3 -16.22 22.71 -4.35
N LEU A 4 -17.21 22.03 -3.77
CA LEU A 4 -18.31 22.72 -3.10
C LEU A 4 -18.00 22.91 -1.62
N ALA A 5 -18.20 24.14 -1.12
CA ALA A 5 -18.29 24.36 0.32
C ALA A 5 -19.46 23.54 0.88
N PRO A 6 -19.36 23.02 2.14
CA PRO A 6 -20.43 22.20 2.73
C PRO A 6 -21.84 22.79 2.66
N GLU A 7 -21.95 24.10 2.76
CA GLU A 7 -23.22 24.84 2.67
C GLU A 7 -23.80 24.84 1.25
N GLN A 8 -22.98 25.00 0.23
CA GLN A 8 -23.42 25.02 -1.19
C GLN A 8 -23.92 23.66 -1.68
N GLY A 9 -23.36 22.55 -1.16
CA GLY A 9 -23.83 21.22 -1.49
C GLY A 9 -25.22 20.93 -0.90
N ARG A 10 -25.48 21.40 0.32
CA ARG A 10 -26.80 21.24 0.96
C ARG A 10 -27.89 22.00 0.23
N ASP A 11 -27.63 23.24 -0.18
CA ASP A 11 -28.59 24.04 -0.94
C ASP A 11 -28.96 23.38 -2.28
N LYS A 12 -27.98 22.72 -2.93
CA LYS A 12 -28.23 21.97 -4.16
C LYS A 12 -29.06 20.71 -3.92
N LEU A 13 -28.79 19.96 -2.84
CA LEU A 13 -29.57 18.78 -2.47
C LEU A 13 -31.01 19.10 -2.12
N ASP A 14 -31.24 20.17 -1.35
CA ASP A 14 -32.57 20.62 -0.94
C ASP A 14 -33.44 21.12 -2.11
N GLY A 15 -32.82 21.48 -3.24
CA GLY A 15 -33.51 21.95 -4.46
C GLY A 15 -33.88 20.86 -5.47
N LEU A 16 -33.52 19.59 -5.23
CA LEU A 16 -33.74 18.51 -6.19
C LEU A 16 -35.20 18.04 -6.27
N VAL A 17 -35.69 17.85 -7.50
CA VAL A 17 -36.97 17.24 -7.77
C VAL A 17 -36.95 15.72 -7.52
N ASN A 18 -35.83 15.07 -7.82
CA ASN A 18 -35.59 13.64 -7.61
C ASN A 18 -34.56 13.45 -6.48
N PRO A 19 -34.88 12.63 -5.46
CA PRO A 19 -33.93 12.39 -4.36
C PRO A 19 -32.70 11.63 -4.81
N LEU A 20 -31.52 12.03 -4.32
CA LEU A 20 -30.24 11.38 -4.53
C LEU A 20 -29.70 10.88 -3.17
N PRO A 21 -30.25 9.78 -2.63
CA PRO A 21 -30.03 9.39 -1.23
C PRO A 21 -28.57 9.03 -0.91
N LEU A 22 -27.83 8.48 -1.87
CA LEU A 22 -26.41 8.17 -1.67
C LEU A 22 -25.55 9.44 -1.68
N ALA A 23 -25.89 10.42 -2.49
CA ALA A 23 -25.22 11.73 -2.47
C ALA A 23 -25.51 12.47 -1.15
N GLU A 24 -26.75 12.45 -0.65
CA GLU A 24 -27.12 13.03 0.64
C GLU A 24 -26.34 12.40 1.79
N MET A 25 -26.31 11.06 1.84
CA MET A 25 -25.56 10.32 2.85
C MET A 25 -24.05 10.60 2.74
N GLY A 26 -23.48 10.53 1.55
CA GLY A 26 -22.06 10.79 1.30
C GLY A 26 -21.66 12.20 1.69
N TRP A 27 -22.53 13.18 1.39
CA TRP A 27 -22.32 14.58 1.78
C TRP A 27 -22.33 14.78 3.29
N ALA A 28 -23.28 14.18 4.00
CA ALA A 28 -23.36 14.27 5.45
C ALA A 28 -22.12 13.67 6.13
N ILE A 29 -21.69 12.49 5.68
CA ILE A 29 -20.48 11.82 6.18
C ILE A 29 -19.24 12.68 5.89
N TYR A 30 -19.12 13.22 4.68
CA TYR A 30 -17.99 14.06 4.29
C TYR A 30 -17.94 15.36 5.10
N ALA A 31 -19.07 16.02 5.33
CA ALA A 31 -19.14 17.23 6.13
C ALA A 31 -18.68 16.99 7.58
N ASP A 32 -19.10 15.86 8.18
CA ASP A 32 -18.66 15.45 9.53
C ASP A 32 -17.17 15.12 9.58
N TYR A 33 -16.68 14.43 8.55
CA TYR A 33 -15.27 14.10 8.40
C TYR A 33 -14.39 15.37 8.31
N GLN A 34 -14.76 16.31 7.45
CA GLN A 34 -14.01 17.57 7.30
C GLN A 34 -14.04 18.42 8.58
N ARG A 35 -15.18 18.46 9.30
CA ARG A 35 -15.25 19.11 10.61
C ARG A 35 -14.32 18.46 11.63
N ALA A 36 -14.25 17.13 11.63
CA ALA A 36 -13.36 16.39 12.53
C ALA A 36 -11.88 16.63 12.21
N LEU A 37 -11.50 16.72 10.93
CA LEU A 37 -10.14 17.09 10.51
C LEU A 37 -9.80 18.52 10.93
N ALA A 38 -10.67 19.47 10.63
CA ALA A 38 -10.49 20.89 10.99
C ALA A 38 -10.36 21.08 12.50
N TYR A 39 -11.18 20.40 13.30
CA TYR A 39 -11.09 20.46 14.78
C TYR A 39 -9.73 19.96 15.30
N ARG A 40 -9.11 19.01 14.63
CA ARG A 40 -7.79 18.45 14.99
C ARG A 40 -6.62 19.18 14.36
N GLY A 41 -6.85 20.16 13.49
CA GLY A 41 -5.79 20.80 12.68
C GLY A 41 -5.08 19.81 11.77
N ALA A 42 -5.79 18.79 11.29
CA ALA A 42 -5.28 17.73 10.44
C ALA A 42 -5.83 17.86 9.01
N VAL A 43 -5.09 17.29 8.05
CA VAL A 43 -5.46 17.17 6.63
C VAL A 43 -5.21 15.73 6.19
N ASP A 44 -6.00 15.24 5.24
CA ASP A 44 -5.72 13.99 4.56
C ASP A 44 -4.90 14.22 3.26
N PHE A 45 -4.53 13.15 2.57
CA PHE A 45 -3.74 13.25 1.34
C PHE A 45 -4.49 13.99 0.22
N ASP A 46 -5.78 13.76 0.08
CA ASP A 46 -6.60 14.46 -0.90
C ASP A 46 -6.74 15.95 -0.55
N ASP A 47 -6.81 16.26 0.76
CA ASP A 47 -6.82 17.64 1.23
C ASP A 47 -5.51 18.37 0.90
N LEU A 48 -4.35 17.68 0.94
CA LEU A 48 -3.08 18.29 0.54
C LEU A 48 -3.14 18.78 -0.91
N ILE A 49 -3.64 17.94 -1.83
CA ILE A 49 -3.78 18.30 -3.25
C ILE A 49 -4.82 19.42 -3.42
N ARG A 50 -5.98 19.27 -2.79
CA ARG A 50 -7.07 20.26 -2.86
C ARG A 50 -6.65 21.62 -2.30
N LEU A 51 -6.00 21.64 -1.14
CA LEU A 51 -5.54 22.87 -0.50
C LEU A 51 -4.40 23.53 -1.28
N ALA A 52 -3.50 22.73 -1.89
CA ALA A 52 -2.48 23.25 -2.78
C ALA A 52 -3.11 23.96 -4.00
N LEU A 53 -4.11 23.34 -4.61
CA LEU A 53 -4.85 23.95 -5.73
C LEU A 53 -5.53 25.27 -5.30
N LEU A 54 -6.22 25.28 -4.16
CA LEU A 54 -6.86 26.49 -3.64
C LEU A 54 -5.86 27.60 -3.31
N ALA A 55 -4.70 27.25 -2.73
CA ALA A 55 -3.64 28.21 -2.44
C ALA A 55 -3.09 28.85 -3.71
N LEU A 56 -2.85 28.07 -4.76
CA LEU A 56 -2.40 28.56 -6.05
C LEU A 56 -3.44 29.46 -6.75
N GLN A 57 -4.72 29.12 -6.62
CA GLN A 57 -5.83 29.93 -7.16
C GLN A 57 -6.08 31.23 -6.39
N SER A 58 -5.68 31.28 -5.11
CA SER A 58 -5.95 32.42 -4.22
C SER A 58 -4.82 33.44 -4.14
N ASP A 59 -3.60 33.06 -4.54
CA ASP A 59 -2.40 33.91 -4.44
C ASP A 59 -1.61 33.95 -5.75
N ASP A 60 -1.97 34.89 -6.62
CA ASP A 60 -1.29 35.11 -7.90
C ASP A 60 0.22 35.40 -7.76
N LYS A 61 0.64 36.00 -6.64
CA LYS A 61 2.07 36.29 -6.40
C LYS A 61 2.83 35.03 -6.06
N MET A 62 2.21 34.15 -5.28
CA MET A 62 2.78 32.82 -4.98
C MET A 62 2.87 32.02 -6.28
N LEU A 63 1.82 31.99 -7.08
CA LEU A 63 1.78 31.28 -8.36
C LEU A 63 2.88 31.78 -9.31
N ALA A 64 2.99 33.09 -9.51
CA ALA A 64 4.04 33.68 -10.36
C ALA A 64 5.45 33.30 -9.86
N ARG A 65 5.70 33.42 -8.55
CA ARG A 65 7.00 33.05 -7.97
C ARG A 65 7.35 31.57 -8.17
N LEU A 66 6.36 30.67 -8.10
CA LEU A 66 6.58 29.24 -8.33
C LEU A 66 6.82 28.95 -9.81
N GLY A 67 6.08 29.58 -10.72
CA GLY A 67 6.30 29.51 -12.17
C GLY A 67 7.70 30.01 -12.58
N ASP A 68 8.15 31.13 -12.00
CA ASP A 68 9.51 31.66 -12.22
C ASP A 68 10.59 30.69 -11.68
N ARG A 69 10.30 30.00 -10.58
CA ARG A 69 11.24 29.03 -9.98
C ARG A 69 11.34 27.73 -10.78
N TRP A 70 10.24 27.28 -11.37
CA TRP A 70 10.15 26.05 -12.15
C TRP A 70 9.63 26.33 -13.57
N PRO A 71 10.47 26.93 -14.45
CA PRO A 71 10.06 27.28 -15.81
C PRO A 71 9.82 26.06 -16.70
N PHE A 72 10.22 24.87 -16.28
CA PHE A 72 9.97 23.60 -16.94
C PHE A 72 9.38 22.61 -15.94
N VAL A 73 8.30 21.96 -16.32
CA VAL A 73 7.66 20.89 -15.55
C VAL A 73 7.77 19.59 -16.34
N LEU A 74 8.38 18.59 -15.75
CA LEU A 74 8.48 17.23 -16.29
C LEU A 74 7.66 16.32 -15.38
N GLU A 75 6.60 15.72 -15.91
CA GLU A 75 5.73 14.79 -15.23
C GLU A 75 5.98 13.39 -15.76
N ASP A 76 6.42 12.49 -14.89
CA ASP A 76 6.57 11.06 -15.18
C ASP A 76 5.35 10.30 -14.65
N GLU A 77 5.09 9.11 -15.19
CA GLU A 77 3.93 8.27 -14.86
C GLU A 77 2.59 9.04 -14.95
N ALA A 78 2.46 9.90 -15.97
CA ALA A 78 1.33 10.83 -16.10
C ALA A 78 -0.05 10.15 -16.15
N GLN A 79 -0.12 8.84 -16.50
CA GLN A 79 -1.35 8.05 -16.48
C GLN A 79 -1.88 7.80 -15.05
N ASP A 80 -1.05 7.99 -14.01
CA ASP A 80 -1.45 7.81 -12.62
C ASP A 80 -1.85 9.14 -11.93
N SER A 81 -1.82 10.27 -12.67
CA SER A 81 -2.21 11.57 -12.14
C SER A 81 -3.71 11.74 -12.05
N SER A 82 -4.16 12.34 -10.95
CA SER A 82 -5.55 12.74 -10.77
C SER A 82 -5.87 14.06 -11.48
N ARG A 83 -7.15 14.33 -11.74
CA ARG A 83 -7.61 15.60 -12.34
C ARG A 83 -7.18 16.84 -11.55
N LEU A 84 -7.14 16.76 -10.22
CA LEU A 84 -6.68 17.89 -9.39
C LEU A 84 -5.17 18.13 -9.52
N GLN A 85 -4.37 17.07 -9.61
CA GLN A 85 -2.94 17.18 -9.87
C GLN A 85 -2.68 17.82 -11.24
N GLU A 86 -3.39 17.39 -12.27
CA GLU A 86 -3.31 18.03 -13.59
C GLU A 86 -3.65 19.52 -13.53
N GLN A 87 -4.70 19.92 -12.82
CA GLN A 87 -5.06 21.34 -12.65
C GLN A 87 -3.96 22.14 -11.96
N ILE A 88 -3.30 21.57 -10.94
CA ILE A 88 -2.14 22.21 -10.29
C ILE A 88 -1.01 22.43 -11.29
N LEU A 89 -0.68 21.41 -12.08
CA LEU A 89 0.40 21.50 -13.06
C LEU A 89 0.07 22.52 -14.17
N ARG A 90 -1.17 22.58 -14.64
CA ARG A 90 -1.65 23.58 -15.58
C ARG A 90 -1.52 25.02 -15.05
N LEU A 91 -1.85 25.23 -13.77
CA LEU A 91 -1.67 26.55 -13.15
C LEU A 91 -0.20 26.93 -13.06
N LEU A 92 0.66 26.01 -12.64
CA LEU A 92 2.10 26.25 -12.47
C LEU A 92 2.80 26.56 -13.80
N THR A 93 2.41 25.89 -14.88
CA THR A 93 3.02 26.06 -16.20
C THR A 93 2.40 27.24 -16.96
N GLY A 94 1.16 27.61 -16.69
CA GLY A 94 0.44 28.62 -17.46
C GLY A 94 0.11 28.16 -18.88
N PRO A 95 -0.54 29.05 -19.68
CA PRO A 95 -1.01 28.69 -21.02
C PRO A 95 0.10 28.45 -22.05
N ASP A 96 1.25 29.12 -21.87
CA ASP A 96 2.41 29.05 -22.79
C ASP A 96 3.57 28.26 -22.14
N GLY A 97 3.29 27.49 -21.10
CA GLY A 97 4.30 26.86 -20.26
C GLY A 97 4.97 25.65 -20.88
N ASN A 98 6.18 25.37 -20.41
CA ASN A 98 6.94 24.21 -20.81
C ASN A 98 6.56 23.02 -19.91
N TRP A 99 5.55 22.28 -20.30
CA TRP A 99 5.10 21.08 -19.60
C TRP A 99 5.26 19.85 -20.50
N VAL A 100 6.03 18.89 -20.02
CA VAL A 100 6.23 17.58 -20.66
C VAL A 100 5.61 16.52 -19.79
N ARG A 101 4.67 15.77 -20.35
CA ARG A 101 4.05 14.61 -19.70
C ARG A 101 4.57 13.34 -20.36
N VAL A 102 5.09 12.43 -19.55
CA VAL A 102 5.54 11.09 -19.98
C VAL A 102 4.70 10.06 -19.28
N GLY A 103 4.18 9.10 -20.01
CA GLY A 103 3.35 8.05 -19.45
C GLY A 103 2.86 7.05 -20.49
N ASP A 104 2.39 5.91 -20.02
CA ASP A 104 1.80 4.85 -20.84
C ASP A 104 0.37 4.56 -20.34
N PRO A 105 -0.68 4.91 -21.09
CA PRO A 105 -2.06 4.63 -20.73
C PRO A 105 -2.33 3.13 -20.48
N ASN A 106 -1.55 2.24 -21.10
CA ASN A 106 -1.65 0.80 -20.89
C ASN A 106 -1.13 0.34 -19.52
N GLN A 107 -0.39 1.21 -18.81
CA GLN A 107 0.12 0.96 -17.47
C GLN A 107 -0.69 1.63 -16.35
N ALA A 108 -1.86 2.20 -16.64
CA ALA A 108 -2.77 2.77 -15.66
C ALA A 108 -3.50 1.65 -14.88
N ILE A 109 -2.94 1.24 -13.74
CA ILE A 109 -3.43 0.10 -12.93
C ILE A 109 -3.93 0.50 -11.54
N TYR A 110 -4.03 1.80 -11.25
CA TYR A 110 -4.47 2.33 -9.96
C TYR A 110 -5.82 3.04 -10.01
N GLU A 111 -6.55 2.98 -11.12
CA GLU A 111 -7.83 3.65 -11.33
C GLU A 111 -8.88 3.30 -10.26
N THR A 112 -8.99 2.02 -9.90
CA THR A 112 -9.91 1.55 -8.84
C THR A 112 -9.53 2.04 -7.43
N PHE A 113 -8.27 2.44 -7.21
CA PHE A 113 -7.76 2.85 -5.89
C PHE A 113 -7.58 4.36 -5.74
N THR A 114 -7.57 5.09 -6.84
CA THR A 114 -7.33 6.54 -6.89
C THR A 114 -8.37 7.20 -7.79
N THR A 115 -8.32 8.51 -7.91
CA THR A 115 -9.12 9.26 -8.89
C THR A 115 -8.34 9.51 -10.20
N ALA A 116 -7.25 8.76 -10.42
CA ALA A 116 -6.51 8.78 -11.67
C ALA A 116 -7.30 8.09 -12.78
N SER A 117 -7.18 8.57 -14.01
CA SER A 117 -7.71 7.91 -15.19
C SER A 117 -6.74 8.05 -16.35
N PRO A 118 -6.51 6.99 -17.15
CA PRO A 118 -5.71 7.09 -18.37
C PRO A 118 -6.28 8.09 -19.38
N ASP A 119 -7.58 8.39 -19.27
CA ASP A 119 -8.24 9.33 -20.18
C ASP A 119 -7.73 10.75 -20.02
N TYR A 120 -7.30 11.17 -18.82
CA TYR A 120 -6.69 12.50 -18.64
C TYR A 120 -5.40 12.68 -19.45
N LEU A 121 -4.59 11.63 -19.58
CA LEU A 121 -3.41 11.66 -20.43
C LEU A 121 -3.80 11.60 -21.92
N ARG A 122 -4.82 10.83 -22.30
CA ARG A 122 -5.33 10.75 -23.68
C ARG A 122 -5.92 12.09 -24.12
N ASP A 123 -6.77 12.70 -23.29
CA ASP A 123 -7.38 13.99 -23.54
C ASP A 123 -6.31 15.08 -23.73
N PHE A 124 -5.26 15.07 -22.88
CA PHE A 124 -4.14 15.99 -23.01
C PHE A 124 -3.40 15.85 -24.34
N LEU A 125 -3.22 14.61 -24.84
CA LEU A 125 -2.56 14.37 -26.12
C LEU A 125 -3.36 14.90 -27.33
N ASP A 126 -4.67 15.04 -27.18
CA ASP A 126 -5.58 15.53 -28.23
C ASP A 126 -5.80 17.06 -28.15
N GLU A 127 -5.19 17.75 -27.16
CA GLU A 127 -5.30 19.20 -27.03
C GLU A 127 -4.54 19.96 -28.14
N GLU A 128 -5.12 21.04 -28.58
CA GLU A 128 -4.48 21.93 -29.57
C GLU A 128 -3.18 22.54 -29.01
N GLY A 129 -2.10 22.45 -29.77
CA GLY A 129 -0.78 22.95 -29.39
C GLY A 129 0.12 21.95 -28.67
N VAL A 130 -0.40 20.78 -28.29
CA VAL A 130 0.40 19.71 -27.69
C VAL A 130 1.20 18.95 -28.74
N ALA A 131 2.52 18.88 -28.56
CA ALA A 131 3.41 18.15 -29.46
C ALA A 131 3.54 16.70 -29.03
N ARG A 132 2.73 15.82 -29.60
CA ARG A 132 2.79 14.37 -29.33
C ARG A 132 4.08 13.73 -29.87
N ARG A 133 4.71 12.89 -29.06
CA ARG A 133 5.84 12.04 -29.41
C ARG A 133 5.63 10.66 -28.83
N GLU A 134 6.00 9.63 -29.60
CA GLU A 134 5.93 8.24 -29.16
C GLU A 134 7.33 7.73 -28.81
N LEU A 135 7.43 6.93 -27.76
CA LEU A 135 8.63 6.27 -27.29
C LEU A 135 8.42 4.75 -27.27
N PRO A 136 8.24 4.12 -28.44
CA PRO A 136 7.83 2.73 -28.53
C PRO A 136 8.96 1.73 -28.23
N ASN A 137 10.22 2.16 -28.31
CA ASN A 137 11.36 1.24 -28.18
C ASN A 137 11.63 0.85 -26.73
N SER A 138 11.79 -0.45 -26.48
CA SER A 138 12.12 -1.00 -25.18
C SER A 138 13.28 -2.00 -25.28
N GLY A 139 14.34 -1.78 -24.51
CA GLY A 139 15.46 -2.69 -24.34
C GLY A 139 15.36 -3.56 -23.08
N ARG A 140 14.24 -3.49 -22.35
CA ARG A 140 14.07 -4.22 -21.08
C ARG A 140 13.84 -5.71 -21.29
N SER A 141 12.87 -6.07 -22.09
CA SER A 141 12.37 -7.45 -22.24
C SER A 141 12.90 -8.09 -23.52
N THR A 142 12.88 -9.43 -23.61
CA THR A 142 13.18 -10.15 -24.84
C THR A 142 12.14 -9.86 -25.93
N GLU A 143 12.49 -10.05 -27.19
CA GLU A 143 11.58 -9.81 -28.33
C GLU A 143 10.32 -10.68 -28.25
N SER A 144 10.44 -11.90 -27.76
CA SER A 144 9.27 -12.79 -27.56
C SER A 144 8.31 -12.28 -26.50
N ILE A 145 8.80 -11.67 -25.40
CA ILE A 145 7.96 -11.04 -24.37
C ILE A 145 7.27 -9.79 -24.95
N ILE A 146 8.00 -8.97 -25.68
CA ILE A 146 7.43 -7.81 -26.41
C ILE A 146 6.31 -8.29 -27.36
N CYS A 147 6.55 -9.36 -28.11
CA CYS A 147 5.55 -9.94 -29.01
C CYS A 147 4.29 -10.41 -28.25
N LEU A 148 4.45 -11.03 -27.06
CA LEU A 148 3.34 -11.45 -26.22
C LEU A 148 2.51 -10.25 -25.70
N ALA A 149 3.18 -9.19 -25.23
CA ALA A 149 2.52 -7.97 -24.78
C ALA A 149 1.73 -7.31 -25.92
N ASN A 150 2.34 -7.17 -27.10
CA ASN A 150 1.68 -6.63 -28.29
C ASN A 150 0.51 -7.51 -28.77
N HIS A 151 0.63 -8.84 -28.65
CA HIS A 151 -0.48 -9.75 -28.94
C HIS A 151 -1.67 -9.50 -28.00
N LEU A 152 -1.42 -9.29 -26.71
CA LEU A 152 -2.49 -8.94 -25.75
C LEU A 152 -3.19 -7.64 -26.14
N VAL A 153 -2.44 -6.61 -26.57
CA VAL A 153 -3.01 -5.34 -27.04
C VAL A 153 -3.91 -5.58 -28.25
N THR A 154 -3.39 -6.26 -29.29
CA THR A 154 -4.13 -6.53 -30.52
C THR A 154 -5.38 -7.38 -30.25
N TRP A 155 -5.24 -8.47 -29.48
CA TRP A 155 -6.37 -9.30 -29.10
C TRP A 155 -7.44 -8.52 -28.33
N THR A 156 -7.02 -7.64 -27.39
CA THR A 156 -7.97 -6.81 -26.66
C THR A 156 -8.76 -5.90 -27.58
N MET A 157 -8.10 -5.24 -28.51
CA MET A 157 -8.74 -4.30 -29.45
C MET A 157 -9.68 -4.99 -30.44
N ASP A 158 -9.27 -6.12 -30.98
CA ASP A 158 -9.94 -6.74 -32.12
C ASP A 158 -10.88 -7.89 -31.74
N GLU A 159 -10.50 -8.68 -30.74
CA GLU A 159 -11.12 -9.98 -30.46
C GLU A 159 -11.78 -10.08 -29.07
N HIS A 160 -11.56 -9.10 -28.17
CA HIS A 160 -12.17 -9.18 -26.84
C HIS A 160 -13.69 -9.35 -26.93
N PRO A 161 -14.30 -10.32 -26.18
CA PRO A 161 -15.71 -10.69 -26.34
C PRO A 161 -16.69 -9.57 -25.99
N VAL A 162 -16.28 -8.63 -25.10
CA VAL A 162 -17.07 -7.46 -24.73
C VAL A 162 -16.54 -6.24 -25.47
N HIS A 163 -17.29 -5.75 -26.43
CA HIS A 163 -16.88 -4.63 -27.29
C HIS A 163 -16.54 -3.36 -26.50
N ALA A 164 -17.29 -3.08 -25.43
CA ALA A 164 -17.09 -1.92 -24.56
C ALA A 164 -15.75 -1.93 -23.77
N VAL A 165 -14.98 -3.00 -23.84
CA VAL A 165 -13.68 -3.16 -23.16
C VAL A 165 -12.50 -3.09 -24.13
N ARG A 166 -12.77 -3.04 -25.43
CA ARG A 166 -11.74 -3.07 -26.50
C ARG A 166 -10.81 -1.86 -26.50
N ASP A 167 -11.17 -0.82 -25.80
CA ASP A 167 -10.39 0.40 -25.55
C ASP A 167 -9.46 0.31 -24.33
N ALA A 168 -9.45 -0.82 -23.62
CA ALA A 168 -8.65 -1.02 -22.41
C ALA A 168 -7.15 -0.87 -22.65
N LEU A 169 -6.68 -1.36 -23.79
CA LEU A 169 -5.30 -1.25 -24.27
C LEU A 169 -5.28 -0.55 -25.62
N SER A 170 -4.21 0.18 -25.91
CA SER A 170 -4.11 1.01 -27.10
C SER A 170 -2.69 1.01 -27.70
N PRO A 171 -2.55 1.33 -29.01
CA PRO A 171 -1.25 1.54 -29.64
C PRO A 171 -0.52 2.77 -29.05
N PRO A 172 0.79 2.96 -29.33
CA PRO A 172 1.60 2.19 -30.28
C PRO A 172 2.05 0.84 -29.73
N PRO A 173 2.39 -0.13 -30.60
CA PRO A 173 3.01 -1.39 -30.16
C PRO A 173 4.42 -1.11 -29.63
N ILE A 174 4.86 -1.94 -28.67
CA ILE A 174 6.24 -1.89 -28.20
C ILE A 174 7.16 -2.42 -29.32
N LEU A 175 8.25 -1.72 -29.57
CA LEU A 175 9.27 -2.14 -30.53
C LEU A 175 10.56 -2.49 -29.77
N PRO A 176 11.35 -3.46 -30.25
CA PRO A 176 12.66 -3.75 -29.68
C PRO A 176 13.60 -2.53 -29.84
N ALA A 177 14.61 -2.49 -29.00
CA ALA A 177 15.67 -1.47 -29.08
C ALA A 177 16.37 -1.53 -30.45
N PRO A 178 16.65 -0.39 -31.08
CA PRO A 178 17.32 -0.37 -32.37
C PRO A 178 18.80 -0.84 -32.25
N PRO A 179 19.41 -1.34 -33.32
CA PRO A 179 20.81 -1.73 -33.30
C PRO A 179 21.73 -0.58 -32.84
N GLY A 180 22.56 -0.84 -31.84
CA GLY A 180 23.47 0.15 -31.27
C GLY A 180 22.90 1.00 -30.15
N ASP A 181 21.68 0.68 -29.67
CA ASP A 181 21.15 1.28 -28.46
C ASP A 181 22.04 0.97 -27.24
N THR A 182 22.03 1.88 -26.28
CA THR A 182 22.78 1.72 -25.02
C THR A 182 22.20 0.63 -24.12
N GLN A 183 20.94 0.29 -24.30
CA GLN A 183 20.22 -0.78 -23.60
C GLN A 183 19.62 -1.76 -24.63
N PRO A 184 20.40 -2.69 -25.18
CA PRO A 184 19.89 -3.69 -26.13
C PRO A 184 19.00 -4.69 -25.40
N ASN A 185 18.04 -5.28 -26.14
CA ASN A 185 17.22 -6.35 -25.59
C ASN A 185 18.06 -7.55 -25.17
N PRO A 186 17.68 -8.26 -24.10
CA PRO A 186 18.30 -9.53 -23.73
C PRO A 186 18.21 -10.57 -24.86
N PRO A 187 19.12 -11.57 -24.89
CA PRO A 187 19.02 -12.68 -25.85
C PRO A 187 17.64 -13.35 -25.82
N ASP A 188 17.03 -13.51 -26.98
CA ASP A 188 15.68 -14.06 -27.10
C ASP A 188 15.66 -15.58 -27.17
N ASP A 189 14.75 -16.19 -26.42
CA ASP A 189 14.40 -17.60 -26.51
C ASP A 189 12.86 -17.75 -26.43
N PRO A 190 12.16 -17.89 -27.57
CA PRO A 190 10.72 -18.08 -27.58
C PRO A 190 10.24 -19.29 -26.76
N ALA A 191 11.08 -20.33 -26.59
CA ALA A 191 10.76 -21.50 -25.77
C ALA A 191 10.81 -21.20 -24.25
N ALA A 192 11.35 -20.04 -23.85
CA ALA A 192 11.32 -19.59 -22.44
C ALA A 192 9.96 -19.03 -22.02
N ILE A 193 9.09 -18.70 -22.98
CA ILE A 193 7.70 -18.31 -22.66
C ILE A 193 6.84 -19.56 -22.59
N TYR A 194 6.33 -19.86 -21.40
CA TYR A 194 5.55 -21.07 -21.16
C TYR A 194 4.11 -20.74 -20.74
N LEU A 195 3.17 -20.98 -21.65
CA LEU A 195 1.74 -20.78 -21.40
C LEU A 195 1.11 -22.10 -20.93
N MET A 196 0.63 -22.13 -19.69
CA MET A 196 -0.02 -23.30 -19.10
C MET A 196 -1.52 -23.30 -19.43
N GLY A 197 -1.88 -23.97 -20.53
CA GLY A 197 -3.27 -24.08 -20.98
C GLY A 197 -4.16 -25.05 -20.17
N ASN A 198 -3.61 -25.72 -19.17
CA ASN A 198 -4.35 -26.68 -18.34
C ASN A 198 -5.23 -25.96 -17.32
N LYS A 199 -6.44 -26.47 -17.08
CA LYS A 199 -7.29 -26.00 -15.98
C LYS A 199 -6.76 -26.56 -14.67
N PHE A 200 -6.10 -25.73 -13.87
CA PHE A 200 -5.67 -26.08 -12.53
C PHE A 200 -6.75 -25.76 -11.49
N SER A 201 -6.79 -26.57 -10.41
CA SER A 201 -7.31 -26.07 -9.15
C SER A 201 -6.31 -25.07 -8.55
N PRO A 202 -6.73 -24.18 -7.63
CA PRO A 202 -5.80 -23.25 -6.97
C PRO A 202 -4.58 -23.93 -6.35
N ASP A 203 -4.77 -25.10 -5.70
CA ASP A 203 -3.68 -25.89 -5.10
C ASP A 203 -2.83 -26.61 -6.15
N GLY A 204 -3.42 -26.98 -7.29
CA GLY A 204 -2.73 -27.59 -8.42
C GLY A 204 -1.77 -26.61 -9.08
N GLU A 205 -2.22 -25.38 -9.31
CA GLU A 205 -1.41 -24.28 -9.84
C GLU A 205 -0.24 -23.96 -8.89
N LEU A 206 -0.55 -23.81 -7.58
CA LEU A 206 0.46 -23.56 -6.55
C LEU A 206 1.56 -24.61 -6.56
N ARG A 207 1.19 -25.89 -6.57
CA ARG A 207 2.16 -27.00 -6.65
C ARG A 207 3.00 -26.95 -7.91
N ALA A 208 2.38 -26.70 -9.07
CA ALA A 208 3.09 -26.65 -10.35
C ALA A 208 4.16 -25.54 -10.36
N VAL A 209 3.85 -24.36 -9.84
CA VAL A 209 4.80 -23.22 -9.74
C VAL A 209 5.92 -23.56 -8.76
N VAL A 210 5.59 -24.04 -7.56
CA VAL A 210 6.59 -24.41 -6.54
C VAL A 210 7.53 -25.51 -7.07
N GLU A 211 7.03 -26.56 -7.70
CA GLU A 211 7.85 -27.62 -8.28
C GLU A 211 8.71 -27.14 -9.43
N SER A 212 8.24 -26.18 -10.24
CA SER A 212 9.03 -25.54 -11.28
C SER A 212 10.20 -24.74 -10.68
N LEU A 213 9.94 -23.94 -9.64
CA LEU A 213 10.96 -23.16 -8.95
C LEU A 213 12.01 -24.03 -8.27
N VAL A 214 11.58 -25.06 -7.53
CA VAL A 214 12.51 -26.01 -6.87
C VAL A 214 13.46 -26.69 -7.84
N ARG A 215 13.00 -26.97 -9.08
CA ARG A 215 13.86 -27.56 -10.11
C ARG A 215 14.78 -26.54 -10.77
N TRP A 216 14.34 -25.30 -10.93
CA TRP A 216 15.06 -24.29 -11.71
C TRP A 216 16.14 -23.55 -10.90
N LEU A 217 15.86 -23.22 -9.64
CA LEU A 217 16.72 -22.40 -8.78
C LEU A 217 18.16 -22.95 -8.61
N PRO A 218 18.36 -24.26 -8.38
CA PRO A 218 19.72 -24.78 -8.16
C PRO A 218 20.68 -24.54 -9.33
N ASP A 219 20.16 -24.49 -10.55
CA ASP A 219 20.94 -24.29 -11.78
C ASP A 219 21.11 -22.79 -12.10
N HIS A 220 20.41 -21.89 -11.37
CA HIS A 220 20.36 -20.45 -11.68
C HIS A 220 20.54 -19.58 -10.40
N PRO A 221 21.64 -19.78 -9.62
CA PRO A 221 21.82 -19.07 -8.34
C PRO A 221 22.06 -17.56 -8.49
N GLU A 222 22.48 -17.11 -9.67
CA GLU A 222 22.74 -15.69 -9.97
C GLU A 222 21.57 -14.97 -10.61
N SER A 223 20.48 -15.67 -10.87
CA SER A 223 19.30 -15.08 -11.50
C SER A 223 18.33 -14.52 -10.48
N THR A 224 17.63 -13.48 -10.89
CA THR A 224 16.48 -12.92 -10.19
C THR A 224 15.20 -13.62 -10.61
N VAL A 225 14.28 -13.90 -9.68
CA VAL A 225 13.01 -14.56 -10.00
C VAL A 225 11.86 -14.00 -9.20
N ALA A 226 10.73 -13.79 -9.86
CA ALA A 226 9.50 -13.34 -9.22
C ALA A 226 8.34 -14.29 -9.45
N VAL A 227 7.46 -14.37 -8.44
CA VAL A 227 6.11 -14.91 -8.56
C VAL A 227 5.13 -13.77 -8.34
N LEU A 228 4.42 -13.39 -9.40
CA LEU A 228 3.47 -12.31 -9.41
C LEU A 228 2.04 -12.84 -9.28
N THR A 229 1.32 -12.31 -8.31
CA THR A 229 -0.06 -12.71 -8.01
C THR A 229 -1.00 -11.52 -8.11
N PRO A 230 -2.29 -11.72 -8.42
CA PRO A 230 -3.24 -10.61 -8.46
C PRO A 230 -3.64 -10.10 -7.07
N ARG A 231 -3.39 -10.88 -6.00
CA ARG A 231 -3.82 -10.58 -4.62
C ARG A 231 -2.79 -11.04 -3.59
N ASN A 232 -2.66 -10.28 -2.49
CA ASN A 232 -1.74 -10.60 -1.39
C ASN A 232 -1.97 -11.99 -0.79
N LYS A 233 -3.24 -12.40 -0.60
CA LYS A 233 -3.55 -13.73 -0.02
C LYS A 233 -2.92 -14.85 -0.84
N ARG A 234 -3.03 -14.76 -2.18
CA ARG A 234 -2.43 -15.75 -3.07
C ARG A 234 -0.90 -15.76 -3.00
N GLY A 235 -0.31 -14.56 -2.85
CA GLY A 235 1.13 -14.44 -2.63
C GLY A 235 1.59 -15.10 -1.33
N PHE A 236 0.83 -14.96 -0.25
CA PHE A 236 1.16 -15.65 1.02
C PHE A 236 1.07 -17.18 0.90
N ASP A 237 0.07 -17.71 0.19
CA ASP A 237 -0.02 -19.15 -0.10
C ASP A 237 1.25 -19.65 -0.80
N VAL A 238 1.80 -18.86 -1.74
CA VAL A 238 3.07 -19.15 -2.44
C VAL A 238 4.25 -19.15 -1.49
N VAL A 239 4.38 -18.10 -0.66
CA VAL A 239 5.46 -17.97 0.32
C VAL A 239 5.48 -19.17 1.27
N ASP A 240 4.33 -19.55 1.80
CA ASP A 240 4.22 -20.66 2.75
C ASP A 240 4.57 -21.99 2.08
N ALA A 241 4.13 -22.22 0.85
CA ALA A 241 4.44 -23.44 0.11
C ALA A 241 5.93 -23.54 -0.28
N LEU A 242 6.58 -22.43 -0.62
CA LEU A 242 8.02 -22.40 -0.90
C LEU A 242 8.85 -22.63 0.36
N ARG A 243 8.48 -22.04 1.49
CA ARG A 243 9.13 -22.26 2.79
C ARG A 243 9.06 -23.70 3.26
N GLN A 244 7.94 -24.40 3.00
CA GLN A 244 7.80 -25.84 3.27
C GLN A 244 8.75 -26.72 2.45
N ARG A 245 9.36 -26.16 1.40
CA ARG A 245 10.36 -26.80 0.53
C ARG A 245 11.77 -26.23 0.74
N ASP A 246 11.99 -25.51 1.84
CA ASP A 246 13.28 -24.88 2.19
C ASP A 246 13.80 -23.90 1.11
N VAL A 247 12.89 -23.26 0.35
CA VAL A 247 13.26 -22.24 -0.64
C VAL A 247 13.23 -20.86 0.02
N GLU A 248 14.33 -20.13 -0.11
CA GLU A 248 14.40 -18.75 0.38
C GLU A 248 13.45 -17.83 -0.39
N THR A 249 12.60 -17.12 0.36
CA THR A 249 11.58 -16.21 -0.20
C THR A 249 11.75 -14.80 0.29
N VAL A 250 11.50 -13.83 -0.59
CA VAL A 250 11.41 -12.40 -0.29
C VAL A 250 9.97 -11.96 -0.48
N ASP A 251 9.31 -11.58 0.60
CA ASP A 251 7.89 -11.25 0.64
C ASP A 251 7.62 -9.80 1.12
N SER A 252 8.64 -8.95 1.08
CA SER A 252 8.55 -7.55 1.51
C SER A 252 7.53 -6.75 0.71
N LEU A 253 7.37 -7.04 -0.59
CA LEU A 253 6.38 -6.41 -1.45
C LEU A 253 4.92 -6.86 -1.17
N LEU A 254 4.72 -7.98 -0.48
CA LEU A 254 3.39 -8.42 -0.02
C LEU A 254 3.03 -7.84 1.34
N ARG A 255 4.02 -7.57 2.16
CA ARG A 255 3.88 -7.25 3.58
C ARG A 255 3.79 -5.75 3.82
N SER A 256 3.28 -5.40 5.00
CA SER A 256 3.60 -4.11 5.61
C SER A 256 5.11 -4.00 5.75
N SER A 257 5.66 -2.80 5.64
CA SER A 257 7.11 -2.60 5.73
C SER A 257 7.68 -3.25 7.00
N THR A 258 8.94 -3.67 6.93
CA THR A 258 9.65 -4.26 8.07
C THR A 258 9.66 -3.31 9.26
N SER A 259 9.80 -2.00 9.02
CA SER A 259 9.72 -0.95 10.03
C SER A 259 8.33 -0.94 10.71
N THR A 260 7.23 -0.92 9.94
CA THR A 260 5.86 -0.99 10.48
C THR A 260 5.64 -2.21 11.37
N ARG A 261 6.10 -3.39 10.94
CA ARG A 261 5.95 -4.63 11.72
C ARG A 261 6.78 -4.62 12.99
N LYS A 262 8.01 -4.09 12.92
CA LYS A 262 8.89 -3.94 14.08
C LYS A 262 8.29 -2.95 15.09
N ALA A 263 7.80 -1.80 14.62
CA ALA A 263 7.17 -0.80 15.48
C ALA A 263 5.88 -1.33 16.14
N ALA A 264 4.97 -1.93 15.37
CA ALA A 264 3.76 -2.54 15.90
C ALA A 264 4.06 -3.68 16.89
N GLY A 265 5.07 -4.52 16.59
CA GLY A 265 5.50 -5.60 17.46
C GLY A 265 6.13 -5.12 18.76
N ALA A 266 6.92 -4.05 18.71
CA ALA A 266 7.50 -3.42 19.89
C ALA A 266 6.40 -2.88 20.83
N LEU A 267 5.49 -2.08 20.29
CA LEU A 267 4.36 -1.54 21.04
C LEU A 267 3.42 -2.62 21.58
N ALA A 268 3.12 -3.66 20.78
CA ALA A 268 2.30 -4.79 21.21
C ALA A 268 2.91 -5.52 22.41
N ASN A 269 4.22 -5.78 22.41
CA ASN A 269 4.90 -6.43 23.53
C ASN A 269 4.81 -5.60 24.82
N VAL A 270 4.96 -4.28 24.73
CA VAL A 270 4.82 -3.38 25.90
C VAL A 270 3.38 -3.39 26.40
N LEU A 271 2.38 -3.23 25.52
CA LEU A 271 0.97 -3.27 25.92
C LEU A 271 0.58 -4.62 26.54
N HIS A 272 1.08 -5.75 26.03
CA HIS A 272 0.85 -7.07 26.64
C HIS A 272 1.45 -7.17 28.05
N HIS A 273 2.61 -6.56 28.31
CA HIS A 273 3.16 -6.50 29.64
C HIS A 273 2.34 -5.59 30.55
N LEU A 274 1.90 -4.42 30.06
CA LEU A 274 1.05 -3.51 30.82
C LEU A 274 -0.32 -4.11 31.15
N ALA A 275 -0.84 -5.00 30.28
CA ALA A 275 -2.07 -5.74 30.50
C ALA A 275 -1.91 -6.85 31.57
N ASP A 276 -0.72 -7.44 31.70
CA ASP A 276 -0.37 -8.44 32.68
C ASP A 276 1.05 -8.21 33.20
N PRO A 277 1.19 -7.25 34.15
CA PRO A 277 2.50 -6.78 34.62
C PRO A 277 3.22 -7.77 35.54
N THR A 278 2.57 -8.86 35.95
CA THR A 278 3.13 -9.85 36.86
C THR A 278 3.91 -10.96 36.17
N ALA A 279 3.82 -11.07 34.84
CA ALA A 279 4.47 -12.10 34.06
C ALA A 279 5.95 -11.77 33.76
N PRO A 280 6.93 -12.52 34.35
CA PRO A 280 8.34 -12.21 34.18
C PRO A 280 8.84 -12.43 32.75
N GLN A 281 8.25 -13.34 32.00
CA GLN A 281 8.57 -13.57 30.58
C GLN A 281 8.20 -12.38 29.72
N ARG A 282 7.08 -11.71 30.04
CA ARG A 282 6.68 -10.46 29.35
C ARG A 282 7.61 -9.32 29.71
N LEU A 283 7.98 -9.16 30.96
CA LEU A 283 8.98 -8.18 31.40
C LEU A 283 10.30 -8.37 30.65
N ALA A 284 10.80 -9.60 30.60
CA ALA A 284 12.03 -9.94 29.88
C ALA A 284 11.94 -9.62 28.37
N ARG A 285 10.78 -9.88 27.75
CA ARG A 285 10.55 -9.53 26.35
C ARG A 285 10.52 -8.02 26.13
N VAL A 286 9.92 -7.27 27.04
CA VAL A 286 9.89 -5.81 26.98
C VAL A 286 11.29 -5.22 27.15
N PHE A 287 12.15 -5.80 27.97
CA PHE A 287 13.56 -5.41 28.07
C PHE A 287 14.30 -5.56 26.71
N GLN A 288 14.10 -6.66 26.00
CA GLN A 288 14.63 -6.84 24.65
C GLN A 288 14.11 -5.79 23.66
N VAL A 289 12.81 -5.44 23.77
CA VAL A 289 12.20 -4.38 22.97
C VAL A 289 12.80 -3.01 23.29
N TRP A 290 13.00 -2.72 24.54
CA TRP A 290 13.59 -1.45 24.98
C TRP A 290 15.04 -1.30 24.53
N ARG A 291 15.80 -2.41 24.49
CA ARG A 291 17.21 -2.48 24.03
C ARG A 291 17.35 -2.93 22.55
N ARG A 292 16.32 -2.80 21.73
CA ARG A 292 16.33 -3.31 20.35
C ARG A 292 17.41 -2.69 19.44
N ALA A 293 17.85 -1.47 19.73
CA ALA A 293 18.94 -0.83 18.98
C ALA A 293 20.25 -1.61 19.07
N ASP A 294 20.46 -2.35 20.18
CA ASP A 294 21.65 -3.17 20.35
C ASP A 294 21.68 -4.43 19.47
N GLN A 295 20.61 -4.72 18.72
CA GLN A 295 20.56 -5.84 17.77
C GLN A 295 21.56 -5.71 16.62
N GLU A 296 22.03 -4.51 16.33
CA GLU A 296 23.03 -4.26 15.29
C GLU A 296 24.46 -4.67 15.74
N ASP A 297 24.68 -4.75 17.06
CA ASP A 297 25.94 -5.21 17.66
C ASP A 297 25.75 -6.61 18.27
N PRO A 298 26.36 -7.68 17.70
CA PRO A 298 26.21 -9.04 18.18
C PRO A 298 26.64 -9.25 19.64
N GLU A 299 27.68 -8.55 20.11
CA GLU A 299 28.18 -8.67 21.50
C GLU A 299 27.24 -7.98 22.47
N ALA A 300 26.81 -6.74 22.16
CA ALA A 300 25.82 -6.02 22.94
C ALA A 300 24.50 -6.80 23.00
N TRP A 301 24.06 -7.40 21.89
CA TRP A 301 22.84 -8.18 21.87
C TRP A 301 22.92 -9.47 22.71
N GLN A 302 24.04 -10.17 22.71
CA GLN A 302 24.24 -11.33 23.61
C GLN A 302 24.15 -10.93 25.08
N HIS A 303 24.66 -9.76 25.44
CA HIS A 303 24.54 -9.21 26.79
C HIS A 303 23.07 -8.91 27.14
N VAL A 304 22.31 -8.26 26.24
CA VAL A 304 20.88 -8.03 26.42
C VAL A 304 20.12 -9.35 26.62
N LEU A 305 20.41 -10.39 25.85
CA LEU A 305 19.79 -11.70 26.00
C LEU A 305 20.11 -12.35 27.36
N LYS A 306 21.32 -12.18 27.88
CA LYS A 306 21.70 -12.65 29.22
C LYS A 306 20.88 -11.97 30.31
N LEU A 307 20.78 -10.65 30.29
CA LEU A 307 20.00 -9.89 31.28
C LEU A 307 18.50 -10.17 31.14
N SER A 308 18.00 -10.30 29.90
CA SER A 308 16.61 -10.69 29.65
C SER A 308 16.27 -12.05 30.26
N LYS A 309 17.17 -13.04 30.15
CA LYS A 309 17.01 -14.35 30.77
C LYS A 309 16.98 -14.27 32.31
N LEU A 310 17.76 -13.39 32.88
CA LEU A 310 17.76 -13.12 34.31
C LEU A 310 16.42 -12.53 34.77
N LEU A 311 15.90 -11.50 34.05
CA LEU A 311 14.58 -10.93 34.31
C LEU A 311 13.45 -11.96 34.17
N ALA A 312 13.55 -12.89 33.21
CA ALA A 312 12.59 -13.99 33.06
C ALA A 312 12.58 -14.94 34.27
N GLY A 313 13.66 -14.99 35.04
CA GLY A 313 13.78 -15.73 36.30
C GLY A 313 13.27 -14.99 37.54
N CYS A 314 12.86 -13.74 37.42
CA CYS A 314 12.31 -12.95 38.52
C CYS A 314 10.94 -13.54 38.94
N ARG A 315 10.89 -14.12 40.14
CA ARG A 315 9.66 -14.79 40.62
C ARG A 315 8.54 -13.81 40.98
N GLN A 316 8.89 -12.66 41.49
CA GLN A 316 7.98 -11.59 41.93
C GLN A 316 8.38 -10.29 41.22
N VAL A 317 7.74 -10.01 40.10
CA VAL A 317 8.01 -8.83 39.26
C VAL A 317 7.81 -7.54 40.05
N GLU A 318 6.91 -7.56 41.02
CA GLU A 318 6.62 -6.44 41.92
C GLU A 318 7.86 -6.04 42.76
N GLU A 319 8.68 -6.98 43.23
CA GLU A 319 9.91 -6.72 43.99
C GLU A 319 10.99 -6.07 43.11
N TYR A 320 10.92 -6.31 41.79
CA TYR A 320 11.77 -5.60 40.84
C TYR A 320 11.21 -4.23 40.49
N VAL A 321 9.94 -4.11 40.13
CA VAL A 321 9.36 -2.84 39.63
C VAL A 321 9.08 -1.84 40.75
N TRP A 322 8.49 -2.32 41.87
CA TRP A 322 8.07 -1.51 43.02
C TRP A 322 8.66 -2.04 44.31
N PRO A 323 10.01 -1.95 44.50
CA PRO A 323 10.67 -2.52 45.66
C PRO A 323 10.18 -1.90 46.97
N ARG A 324 10.13 -2.77 47.98
CA ARG A 324 9.87 -2.37 49.37
C ARG A 324 11.16 -2.48 50.19
N ALA A 325 11.18 -1.86 51.36
CA ALA A 325 12.33 -1.95 52.26
C ALA A 325 12.64 -3.43 52.60
N GLY A 326 13.82 -3.91 52.24
CA GLY A 326 14.26 -5.29 52.42
C GLY A 326 13.70 -6.31 51.39
N GLN A 327 13.07 -5.84 50.34
CA GLN A 327 12.54 -6.67 49.23
C GLN A 327 12.80 -5.94 47.89
N ASP A 328 14.05 -5.84 47.50
CA ASP A 328 14.47 -5.30 46.19
C ASP A 328 15.24 -6.38 45.43
N TRP A 329 14.57 -7.01 44.50
CA TRP A 329 15.15 -8.03 43.65
C TRP A 329 16.47 -7.57 42.97
N LEU A 330 16.55 -6.30 42.56
CA LEU A 330 17.74 -5.76 41.91
C LEU A 330 18.93 -5.64 42.86
N ALA A 331 18.67 -5.31 44.14
CA ALA A 331 19.71 -5.23 45.15
C ALA A 331 20.22 -6.62 45.60
N GLU A 332 19.42 -7.65 45.42
CA GLU A 332 19.73 -9.05 45.78
C GLU A 332 20.37 -9.81 44.64
N ALA A 333 20.26 -9.31 43.40
CA ALA A 333 20.83 -9.94 42.22
C ALA A 333 22.34 -9.76 42.16
N ASP A 334 23.07 -10.86 41.87
CA ASP A 334 24.53 -10.84 41.69
C ASP A 334 24.88 -10.27 40.29
N LEU A 335 24.96 -8.95 40.20
CA LEU A 335 25.13 -8.14 38.99
C LEU A 335 26.33 -7.23 39.09
N SER A 336 26.92 -6.85 37.96
CA SER A 336 27.87 -5.74 37.90
C SER A 336 27.18 -4.41 38.18
N ASP A 337 27.98 -3.39 38.60
CA ASP A 337 27.46 -2.04 38.81
C ASP A 337 26.81 -1.48 37.52
N GLU A 338 27.37 -1.77 36.36
CA GLU A 338 26.84 -1.36 35.05
C GLU A 338 25.50 -2.02 34.75
N ASP A 339 25.36 -3.33 34.96
CA ASP A 339 24.12 -4.06 34.78
C ASP A 339 23.03 -3.59 35.74
N THR A 340 23.42 -3.33 36.98
CA THR A 340 22.52 -2.81 38.01
C THR A 340 21.99 -1.44 37.58
N ALA A 341 22.86 -0.55 37.11
CA ALA A 341 22.46 0.78 36.62
C ALA A 341 21.53 0.67 35.41
N LEU A 342 21.84 -0.19 34.45
CA LEU A 342 21.04 -0.44 33.24
C LEU A 342 19.63 -0.95 33.62
N LEU A 343 19.55 -1.92 34.50
CA LEU A 343 18.26 -2.47 34.96
C LEU A 343 17.49 -1.47 35.84
N ALA A 344 18.17 -0.60 36.59
CA ALA A 344 17.52 0.49 37.31
C ALA A 344 16.89 1.52 36.35
N MET A 345 17.57 1.86 35.26
CA MET A 345 17.00 2.70 34.19
C MET A 345 15.76 2.06 33.56
N PHE A 346 15.82 0.76 33.25
CA PHE A 346 14.69 0.02 32.72
C PHE A 346 13.51 -0.05 33.72
N ARG A 347 13.78 -0.27 35.00
CA ARG A 347 12.77 -0.16 36.07
C ARG A 347 12.04 1.18 36.02
N GLY A 348 12.78 2.27 35.91
CA GLY A 348 12.20 3.61 35.78
C GLY A 348 11.32 3.80 34.56
N ALA A 349 11.68 3.20 33.42
CA ALA A 349 10.84 3.18 32.23
C ALA A 349 9.52 2.42 32.47
N ILE A 350 9.59 1.20 33.02
CA ILE A 350 8.40 0.41 33.36
C ILE A 350 7.47 1.14 34.31
N GLN A 351 8.00 1.80 35.36
CA GLN A 351 7.20 2.58 36.30
C GLN A 351 6.45 3.73 35.61
N ARG A 352 7.13 4.47 34.72
CA ARG A 352 6.48 5.54 33.94
C ARG A 352 5.36 4.99 33.06
N TRP A 353 5.61 3.87 32.35
CA TRP A 353 4.62 3.26 31.46
C TRP A 353 3.42 2.71 32.23
N GLN A 354 3.63 2.10 33.40
CA GLN A 354 2.53 1.67 34.27
C GLN A 354 1.72 2.88 34.78
N GLY A 355 2.37 4.00 35.08
CA GLY A 355 1.68 5.24 35.44
C GLY A 355 0.86 5.83 34.28
N ALA A 356 1.27 5.57 33.04
CA ALA A 356 0.58 6.06 31.84
C ALA A 356 -0.66 5.22 31.43
N ILE A 357 -0.94 4.07 32.06
CA ILE A 357 -2.09 3.19 31.73
C ILE A 357 -3.44 3.92 31.87
N VAL A 358 -3.51 4.95 32.69
CA VAL A 358 -4.73 5.75 32.89
C VAL A 358 -5.06 6.68 31.70
N LEU A 359 -4.10 6.87 30.79
CA LEU A 359 -4.32 7.67 29.59
C LEU A 359 -5.20 6.92 28.56
N PRO A 360 -5.90 7.65 27.67
CA PRO A 360 -6.48 7.07 26.47
C PRO A 360 -5.43 6.29 25.67
N VAL A 361 -5.84 5.22 25.00
CA VAL A 361 -4.91 4.26 24.35
C VAL A 361 -3.99 4.91 23.31
N ASP A 362 -4.48 5.91 22.59
CA ASP A 362 -3.69 6.68 21.63
C ASP A 362 -2.58 7.49 22.33
N GLN A 363 -2.90 8.14 23.44
CA GLN A 363 -1.92 8.88 24.23
C GLN A 363 -0.93 7.95 24.93
N LEU A 364 -1.39 6.80 25.41
CA LEU A 364 -0.51 5.78 25.95
C LEU A 364 0.51 5.34 24.88
N LEU A 365 0.05 5.01 23.66
CA LEU A 365 0.96 4.61 22.58
C LEU A 365 1.98 5.69 22.23
N LEU A 366 1.57 6.94 22.16
CA LEU A 366 2.48 8.06 21.87
C LEU A 366 3.54 8.20 22.98
N THR A 367 3.15 8.02 24.25
CA THR A 367 4.09 8.02 25.37
C THR A 367 5.10 6.89 25.27
N LEU A 368 4.64 5.67 24.95
CA LEU A 368 5.52 4.51 24.75
C LEU A 368 6.45 4.73 23.55
N GLY A 369 5.93 5.30 22.47
CA GLY A 369 6.70 5.55 21.25
C GLY A 369 7.84 6.53 21.46
N GLN A 370 7.65 7.59 22.25
CA GLN A 370 8.71 8.55 22.59
C GLN A 370 9.88 7.92 23.36
N ASP A 371 9.59 6.92 24.21
CA ASP A 371 10.63 6.21 24.96
C ASP A 371 11.28 5.08 24.15
N LEU A 372 10.59 4.56 23.16
CA LEU A 372 11.04 3.42 22.35
C LEU A 372 11.72 3.83 21.05
N PHE A 373 11.32 4.89 20.40
CA PHE A 373 11.74 5.24 19.04
C PHE A 373 12.42 6.59 18.99
N THR A 374 13.53 6.65 18.28
CA THR A 374 14.30 7.88 18.07
C THR A 374 14.15 8.43 16.65
N GLU A 375 13.87 7.53 15.68
CA GLU A 375 13.71 7.88 14.29
C GLU A 375 12.35 8.54 14.00
N ALA A 376 12.35 9.61 13.19
CA ALA A 376 11.14 10.34 12.83
C ALA A 376 10.09 9.46 12.13
N SER A 377 10.54 8.50 11.31
CA SER A 377 9.71 7.52 10.62
C SER A 377 8.98 6.59 11.60
N ASP A 378 9.66 6.08 12.63
CA ASP A 378 9.07 5.21 13.65
C ASP A 378 8.10 5.98 14.55
N LEU A 379 8.38 7.26 14.85
CA LEU A 379 7.45 8.12 15.58
C LEU A 379 6.18 8.42 14.77
N ALA A 380 6.32 8.66 13.46
CA ALA A 380 5.17 8.81 12.56
C ALA A 380 4.33 7.53 12.48
N LEU A 381 4.97 6.36 12.40
CA LEU A 381 4.30 5.06 12.47
C LEU A 381 3.57 4.85 13.80
N THR A 382 4.20 5.23 14.92
CA THR A 382 3.58 5.18 16.25
C THR A 382 2.31 6.03 16.30
N HIS A 383 2.35 7.22 15.74
CA HIS A 383 1.16 8.09 15.67
C HIS A 383 0.03 7.42 14.87
N LYS A 384 0.34 6.83 13.73
CA LYS A 384 -0.65 6.13 12.90
C LYS A 384 -1.23 4.90 13.60
N LEU A 385 -0.39 4.11 14.28
CA LEU A 385 -0.83 2.97 15.10
C LEU A 385 -1.69 3.43 16.28
N ALA A 386 -1.39 4.55 16.90
CA ALA A 386 -2.18 5.15 17.97
C ALA A 386 -3.59 5.53 17.51
N VAL A 387 -3.70 6.18 16.34
CA VAL A 387 -5.01 6.49 15.73
C VAL A 387 -5.79 5.21 15.42
N THR A 388 -5.14 4.20 14.87
CA THR A 388 -5.78 2.91 14.58
C THR A 388 -6.32 2.23 15.83
N LEU A 389 -5.54 2.20 16.92
CA LEU A 389 -5.98 1.61 18.17
C LEU A 389 -7.12 2.37 18.83
N ARG A 390 -7.11 3.71 18.73
CA ARG A 390 -8.23 4.53 19.19
C ARG A 390 -9.51 4.20 18.44
N GLN A 391 -9.44 4.11 17.11
CA GLN A 391 -10.60 3.71 16.30
C GLN A 391 -11.10 2.33 16.67
N ALA A 392 -10.21 1.35 16.90
CA ALA A 392 -10.58 0.03 17.37
C ALA A 392 -11.28 0.07 18.75
N ALA A 393 -10.79 0.88 19.68
CA ALA A 393 -11.40 1.06 21.00
C ALA A 393 -12.78 1.75 20.92
N GLU A 394 -12.97 2.70 20.01
CA GLU A 394 -14.25 3.36 19.74
C GLU A 394 -15.27 2.39 19.12
N GLN A 395 -14.83 1.52 18.19
CA GLN A 395 -15.67 0.51 17.55
C GLN A 395 -16.03 -0.65 18.49
N HIS A 396 -15.15 -0.94 19.45
CA HIS A 396 -15.28 -2.02 20.42
C HIS A 396 -15.14 -1.50 21.87
N PRO A 397 -16.14 -0.79 22.42
CA PRO A 397 -16.05 -0.16 23.74
C PRO A 397 -15.81 -1.15 24.90
N GLN A 398 -16.08 -2.43 24.67
CA GLN A 398 -15.84 -3.51 25.64
C GLN A 398 -14.36 -3.97 25.66
N TRP A 399 -13.56 -3.63 24.64
CA TRP A 399 -12.16 -4.02 24.60
C TRP A 399 -11.36 -3.31 25.68
N ARG A 400 -10.38 -4.02 26.19
CA ARG A 400 -9.42 -3.55 27.17
C ARG A 400 -8.01 -3.68 26.59
N LEU A 401 -7.02 -3.39 27.37
CA LEU A 401 -5.63 -3.38 26.94
C LEU A 401 -5.16 -4.71 26.29
N PRO A 402 -5.59 -5.91 26.76
CA PRO A 402 -5.22 -7.18 26.11
C PRO A 402 -5.71 -7.29 24.66
N GLU A 403 -6.97 -6.94 24.39
CA GLU A 403 -7.55 -7.01 23.04
C GLU A 403 -6.91 -5.98 22.11
N LEU A 404 -6.67 -4.77 22.60
CA LEU A 404 -5.98 -3.70 21.86
C LEU A 404 -4.52 -4.07 21.56
N ALA A 405 -3.81 -4.72 22.49
CA ALA A 405 -2.48 -5.27 22.24
C ALA A 405 -2.51 -6.36 21.17
N GLY A 406 -3.58 -7.17 21.15
CA GLY A 406 -3.84 -8.18 20.12
C GLY A 406 -3.95 -7.59 18.72
N GLU A 407 -4.60 -6.43 18.56
CA GLU A 407 -4.71 -5.72 17.27
C GLU A 407 -3.32 -5.34 16.72
N LEU A 408 -2.44 -4.79 17.55
CA LEU A 408 -1.07 -4.50 17.13
C LEU A 408 -0.28 -5.78 16.80
N ALA A 409 -0.51 -6.86 17.55
CA ALA A 409 0.13 -8.13 17.28
C ALA A 409 -0.30 -8.72 15.93
N VAL A 410 -1.55 -8.52 15.51
CA VAL A 410 -2.06 -8.89 14.17
C VAL A 410 -1.30 -8.13 13.08
N ILE A 411 -1.08 -6.82 13.25
CA ILE A 411 -0.28 -6.00 12.32
C ILE A 411 1.18 -6.47 12.30
N ALA A 412 1.76 -6.73 13.46
CA ALA A 412 3.15 -7.20 13.61
C ALA A 412 3.39 -8.55 12.92
N ARG A 413 2.42 -9.49 13.01
CA ARG A 413 2.45 -10.79 12.32
C ARG A 413 2.05 -10.71 10.85
N ASN A 414 1.66 -9.51 10.38
CA ASN A 414 1.17 -9.26 9.04
C ASN A 414 -0.09 -10.06 8.64
N GLU A 415 -0.89 -10.43 9.61
CA GLU A 415 -2.20 -11.03 9.38
C GLU A 415 -3.21 -9.99 8.82
N ARG A 416 -2.91 -8.70 9.03
CA ARG A 416 -3.64 -7.56 8.50
C ARG A 416 -2.66 -6.55 7.92
N ARG A 417 -2.87 -6.16 6.65
CA ARG A 417 -2.04 -5.14 6.00
C ARG A 417 -2.25 -3.79 6.68
N PHE A 418 -1.14 -3.14 7.03
CA PHE A 418 -1.11 -1.79 7.53
C PHE A 418 -0.22 -0.94 6.62
N LEU A 419 -0.78 0.09 6.01
CA LEU A 419 -0.03 1.02 5.17
C LEU A 419 0.70 2.01 6.09
N GLY A 420 1.98 1.77 6.31
CA GLY A 420 2.90 2.69 6.99
C GLY A 420 3.47 3.71 6.01
N PHE A 421 4.20 4.69 6.53
CA PHE A 421 5.15 5.48 5.75
C PHE A 421 6.49 4.76 5.86
N SER A 422 7.08 4.31 4.76
CA SER A 422 8.45 3.81 4.76
C SER A 422 9.13 4.15 3.44
N ASP A 423 10.38 4.54 3.55
CA ASP A 423 11.29 4.72 2.41
C ASP A 423 11.55 3.40 1.66
N GLU A 424 11.17 2.24 2.24
CA GLU A 424 11.27 0.92 1.61
C GLU A 424 10.30 0.73 0.42
N ASP A 425 9.29 1.60 0.26
CA ASP A 425 8.40 1.58 -0.91
C ASP A 425 9.03 2.29 -2.15
N SER A 426 10.15 3.01 -1.97
CA SER A 426 10.84 3.76 -3.01
C SER A 426 12.26 3.23 -3.29
N GLY A 427 12.39 1.97 -3.74
CA GLY A 427 13.72 1.49 -4.10
C GLY A 427 13.94 -0.01 -3.92
N PHE A 428 12.91 -0.83 -4.16
CA PHE A 428 13.13 -2.28 -4.20
C PHE A 428 14.02 -2.63 -5.40
N ASP A 429 15.18 -3.19 -5.11
CA ASP A 429 16.12 -3.64 -6.13
C ASP A 429 16.11 -5.17 -6.22
N PRO A 430 15.52 -5.75 -7.29
CA PRO A 430 15.53 -7.19 -7.51
C PRO A 430 16.92 -7.81 -7.52
N SER A 431 17.94 -7.08 -7.96
CA SER A 431 19.32 -7.59 -8.10
C SER A 431 19.97 -7.95 -6.75
N ALA A 432 19.47 -7.36 -5.65
CA ALA A 432 19.89 -7.68 -4.29
C ALA A 432 19.41 -9.08 -3.81
N TYR A 433 18.50 -9.71 -4.56
CA TYR A 433 17.84 -10.95 -4.15
C TYR A 433 18.05 -12.12 -5.12
N LYS A 434 19.20 -12.16 -5.79
CA LYS A 434 19.59 -13.27 -6.65
C LYS A 434 19.53 -14.62 -5.94
N GLY A 435 19.06 -15.65 -6.63
CA GLY A 435 18.89 -16.99 -6.07
C GLY A 435 17.74 -17.15 -5.07
N LYS A 436 16.99 -16.07 -4.78
CA LYS A 436 15.80 -16.08 -3.90
C LYS A 436 14.55 -15.77 -4.70
N VAL A 437 13.41 -16.30 -4.24
CA VAL A 437 12.12 -16.06 -4.90
C VAL A 437 11.46 -14.83 -4.32
N VAL A 438 11.33 -13.77 -5.11
CA VAL A 438 10.52 -12.60 -4.78
C VAL A 438 9.06 -12.94 -5.04
N VAL A 439 8.21 -12.72 -4.05
CA VAL A 439 6.76 -12.89 -4.21
C VAL A 439 6.08 -11.54 -4.02
N ALA A 440 5.35 -11.10 -5.05
CA ALA A 440 4.72 -9.79 -5.06
C ALA A 440 3.32 -9.84 -5.69
N THR A 441 2.55 -8.77 -5.50
CA THR A 441 1.40 -8.54 -6.37
C THR A 441 1.83 -7.87 -7.66
N MET A 442 1.10 -8.11 -8.75
CA MET A 442 1.35 -7.45 -10.04
C MET A 442 1.38 -5.92 -9.92
N HIS A 443 0.54 -5.33 -9.05
CA HIS A 443 0.56 -3.88 -8.78
C HIS A 443 1.87 -3.39 -8.18
N LYS A 444 2.48 -4.17 -7.27
CA LYS A 444 3.76 -3.81 -6.63
C LYS A 444 4.97 -4.15 -7.49
N ALA A 445 4.77 -4.90 -8.55
CA ALA A 445 5.79 -5.23 -9.53
C ALA A 445 5.95 -4.17 -10.62
N LYS A 446 5.05 -3.19 -10.72
CA LYS A 446 5.14 -2.11 -11.70
C LYS A 446 6.50 -1.42 -11.62
N GLY A 447 7.18 -1.30 -12.76
CA GLY A 447 8.51 -0.69 -12.87
C GLY A 447 9.67 -1.61 -12.51
N LEU A 448 9.44 -2.80 -11.97
CA LEU A 448 10.47 -3.78 -11.64
C LEU A 448 10.69 -4.78 -12.79
N GLU A 449 11.84 -5.48 -12.75
CA GLU A 449 12.19 -6.48 -13.78
C GLU A 449 12.97 -7.64 -13.15
N TRP A 450 12.80 -8.85 -13.71
CA TRP A 450 13.45 -10.08 -13.27
C TRP A 450 13.85 -10.95 -14.44
N ASP A 451 14.87 -11.78 -14.27
CA ASP A 451 15.28 -12.75 -15.29
C ASP A 451 14.22 -13.82 -15.55
N ARG A 452 13.39 -14.13 -14.53
CA ARG A 452 12.28 -15.08 -14.65
C ARG A 452 11.05 -14.63 -13.87
N VAL A 453 9.91 -14.66 -14.52
CA VAL A 453 8.62 -14.28 -13.92
C VAL A 453 7.62 -15.42 -14.03
N TYR A 454 6.90 -15.68 -12.95
CA TYR A 454 5.73 -16.57 -12.91
C TYR A 454 4.49 -15.71 -12.68
N LEU A 455 3.61 -15.64 -13.69
CA LEU A 455 2.30 -15.01 -13.54
C LEU A 455 1.29 -16.06 -13.08
N MET A 456 0.73 -15.87 -11.89
CA MET A 456 -0.24 -16.79 -11.30
C MET A 456 -1.66 -16.25 -11.31
N SER A 457 -2.60 -17.18 -11.27
CA SER A 457 -4.04 -16.89 -11.15
C SER A 457 -4.60 -16.03 -12.30
N ALA A 458 -4.06 -16.22 -13.51
CA ALA A 458 -4.64 -15.67 -14.73
C ALA A 458 -5.93 -16.45 -15.10
N ASN A 459 -6.99 -16.24 -14.34
CA ASN A 459 -8.27 -16.93 -14.42
C ASN A 459 -9.44 -15.93 -14.42
N SER A 460 -10.65 -16.37 -14.77
CA SER A 460 -11.83 -15.50 -14.91
C SER A 460 -12.30 -14.85 -13.59
N TYR A 461 -11.87 -15.34 -12.43
CA TYR A 461 -12.21 -14.73 -11.15
C TYR A 461 -11.33 -13.51 -10.82
N ASP A 462 -10.05 -13.58 -11.15
CA ASP A 462 -9.10 -12.48 -10.94
C ASP A 462 -8.98 -11.55 -12.14
N PHE A 463 -9.26 -12.07 -13.35
CA PHE A 463 -9.26 -11.37 -14.64
C PHE A 463 -10.57 -11.67 -15.38
N PRO A 464 -11.69 -11.07 -14.95
CA PRO A 464 -12.98 -11.32 -15.56
C PRO A 464 -13.04 -10.79 -16.99
N SER A 465 -13.86 -11.45 -17.82
CA SER A 465 -14.07 -11.03 -19.21
C SER A 465 -15.15 -9.95 -19.39
N GLY A 466 -15.88 -9.62 -18.31
CA GLY A 466 -17.04 -8.72 -18.36
C GLY A 466 -18.31 -9.35 -18.95
N GLN A 467 -18.33 -10.65 -19.15
CA GLN A 467 -19.55 -11.35 -19.59
C GLN A 467 -20.51 -11.57 -18.39
N PRO A 468 -21.82 -11.76 -18.64
CA PRO A 468 -22.83 -11.78 -17.59
C PRO A 468 -22.64 -12.86 -16.50
N TYR A 469 -21.87 -13.92 -16.79
CA TYR A 469 -21.61 -15.01 -15.84
C TYR A 469 -20.32 -14.83 -15.02
N ASP A 470 -19.55 -13.78 -15.27
CA ASP A 470 -18.31 -13.54 -14.53
C ASP A 470 -18.60 -13.04 -13.13
N GLN A 471 -17.77 -13.46 -12.20
CA GLN A 471 -17.79 -12.97 -10.82
C GLN A 471 -16.72 -11.89 -10.66
N TYR A 472 -17.15 -10.75 -10.13
CA TYR A 472 -16.27 -9.61 -9.89
C TYR A 472 -15.82 -9.61 -8.44
N ILE A 473 -14.56 -9.91 -8.17
CA ILE A 473 -14.06 -9.96 -6.80
C ILE A 473 -14.09 -8.59 -6.10
N ALA A 474 -13.89 -7.51 -6.83
CA ALA A 474 -13.91 -6.15 -6.29
C ALA A 474 -15.29 -5.78 -5.71
N GLU A 475 -16.37 -6.39 -6.19
CA GLU A 475 -17.73 -6.10 -5.77
C GLU A 475 -18.10 -6.69 -4.40
N LYS A 476 -17.32 -7.65 -3.90
CA LYS A 476 -17.62 -8.36 -2.64
C LYS A 476 -17.95 -7.44 -1.46
N TRP A 477 -17.36 -6.25 -1.41
CA TRP A 477 -17.47 -5.31 -0.30
C TRP A 477 -18.38 -4.13 -0.57
N PHE A 478 -18.60 -3.78 -1.83
CA PHE A 478 -19.28 -2.56 -2.26
C PHE A 478 -20.67 -2.80 -2.83
N VAL A 479 -20.95 -4.03 -3.31
CA VAL A 479 -22.24 -4.38 -3.91
C VAL A 479 -23.29 -4.69 -2.84
N ARG A 480 -24.45 -4.09 -2.99
CA ARG A 480 -25.67 -4.39 -2.24
C ARG A 480 -26.84 -4.43 -3.23
N ASP A 481 -27.65 -5.48 -3.15
CA ASP A 481 -28.81 -5.65 -4.04
C ASP A 481 -28.46 -5.48 -5.53
N GLU A 482 -27.33 -6.08 -5.95
CA GLU A 482 -26.76 -6.01 -7.30
C GLU A 482 -26.16 -4.65 -7.70
N LEU A 483 -26.18 -3.64 -6.83
CA LEU A 483 -25.60 -2.32 -7.07
C LEU A 483 -24.23 -2.15 -6.41
N ASN A 484 -23.30 -1.54 -7.14
CA ASN A 484 -22.05 -1.02 -6.58
C ASN A 484 -22.33 0.35 -5.95
N LEU A 485 -22.55 0.37 -4.63
CA LEU A 485 -22.93 1.58 -3.92
C LEU A 485 -21.90 2.71 -4.02
N GLY A 486 -20.61 2.39 -4.17
CA GLY A 486 -19.56 3.39 -4.36
C GLY A 486 -19.69 4.10 -5.70
N ALA A 487 -19.87 3.34 -6.79
CA ALA A 487 -20.07 3.88 -8.14
C ALA A 487 -21.37 4.68 -8.24
N GLU A 488 -22.47 4.14 -7.68
CA GLU A 488 -23.76 4.84 -7.67
C GLU A 488 -23.70 6.15 -6.88
N ALA A 489 -23.01 6.17 -5.72
CA ALA A 489 -22.85 7.39 -4.93
C ALA A 489 -22.05 8.45 -5.69
N LEU A 490 -20.98 8.04 -6.39
CA LEU A 490 -20.18 8.95 -7.22
C LEU A 490 -21.02 9.54 -8.35
N ALA A 491 -21.76 8.73 -9.09
CA ALA A 491 -22.62 9.19 -10.16
C ALA A 491 -23.73 10.15 -9.69
N GLN A 492 -24.30 9.90 -8.50
CA GLN A 492 -25.24 10.84 -7.88
C GLN A 492 -24.57 12.16 -7.52
N LEU A 493 -23.32 12.15 -7.01
CA LEU A 493 -22.55 13.36 -6.72
C LEU A 493 -22.20 14.13 -7.99
N GLU A 494 -21.82 13.45 -9.07
CA GLU A 494 -21.55 14.06 -10.37
C GLU A 494 -22.78 14.75 -10.95
N THR A 495 -23.97 14.14 -10.82
CA THR A 495 -25.25 14.74 -11.21
C THR A 495 -25.54 16.03 -10.45
N LEU A 496 -25.10 16.15 -9.19
CA LEU A 496 -25.21 17.39 -8.42
C LEU A 496 -24.28 18.51 -8.92
N LEU A 497 -23.14 18.13 -9.47
CA LEU A 497 -22.12 19.07 -9.96
C LEU A 497 -22.46 19.57 -11.36
N ASP A 498 -22.96 18.69 -12.22
CA ASP A 498 -23.35 18.98 -13.59
C ASP A 498 -24.84 18.73 -13.82
N ASN A 499 -25.61 19.79 -13.93
CA ASN A 499 -27.06 19.74 -14.15
C ASN A 499 -27.46 19.11 -15.51
N GLN A 500 -26.51 18.84 -16.41
CA GLN A 500 -26.77 18.16 -17.69
C GLN A 500 -26.77 16.64 -17.54
N LEU A 501 -26.15 16.13 -16.45
CA LEU A 501 -26.12 14.70 -16.16
C LEU A 501 -27.45 14.25 -15.56
N VAL A 502 -27.91 13.08 -15.98
CA VAL A 502 -29.11 12.43 -15.44
C VAL A 502 -28.70 11.10 -14.83
N TYR A 503 -28.84 11.01 -13.52
CA TYR A 503 -28.59 9.74 -12.82
C TYR A 503 -29.65 8.70 -13.19
N ARG A 504 -29.18 7.49 -13.50
CA ARG A 504 -30.00 6.28 -13.66
C ARG A 504 -29.37 5.17 -12.84
N GLU A 505 -30.17 4.59 -11.95
CA GLU A 505 -29.74 3.49 -11.09
C GLU A 505 -29.27 2.28 -11.92
N GLY A 506 -28.10 1.77 -11.61
CA GLY A 506 -27.47 0.61 -12.26
C GLY A 506 -26.53 0.96 -13.39
N ASP A 507 -26.63 2.13 -14.02
CA ASP A 507 -25.72 2.53 -15.12
C ASP A 507 -24.28 2.67 -14.61
N ALA A 508 -24.08 3.33 -13.46
CA ALA A 508 -22.77 3.49 -12.84
C ALA A 508 -22.19 2.15 -12.38
N THR A 509 -23.02 1.25 -11.89
CA THR A 509 -22.61 -0.11 -11.54
C THR A 509 -22.14 -0.88 -12.76
N ALA A 510 -22.87 -0.82 -13.86
CA ALA A 510 -22.49 -1.47 -15.12
C ALA A 510 -21.17 -0.93 -15.67
N GLN A 511 -21.00 0.40 -15.61
CA GLN A 511 -19.75 1.05 -16.04
C GLN A 511 -18.57 0.63 -15.15
N ALA A 512 -18.71 0.66 -13.82
CA ALA A 512 -17.67 0.24 -12.88
C ALA A 512 -17.21 -1.21 -13.09
N ARG A 513 -18.11 -2.10 -13.54
CA ARG A 513 -17.74 -3.46 -13.95
C ARG A 513 -16.83 -3.48 -15.17
N LEU A 514 -17.14 -2.68 -16.17
CA LEU A 514 -16.31 -2.56 -17.37
C LEU A 514 -14.94 -1.93 -17.05
N ASP A 515 -14.91 -0.90 -16.22
CA ASP A 515 -13.67 -0.24 -15.81
C ASP A 515 -12.76 -1.19 -15.02
N TYR A 516 -13.33 -2.04 -14.18
CA TYR A 516 -12.58 -3.10 -13.50
C TYR A 516 -11.96 -4.08 -14.49
N VAL A 517 -12.71 -4.51 -15.53
CA VAL A 517 -12.16 -5.41 -16.57
C VAL A 517 -11.04 -4.72 -17.35
N ARG A 518 -11.20 -3.44 -17.70
CA ARG A 518 -10.15 -2.64 -18.36
C ARG A 518 -8.88 -2.58 -17.51
N GLU A 519 -9.02 -2.27 -16.21
CA GLU A 519 -7.89 -2.25 -15.28
C GLU A 519 -7.20 -3.62 -15.18
N ARG A 520 -7.96 -4.73 -15.18
CA ARG A 520 -7.38 -6.07 -15.13
C ARG A 520 -6.60 -6.43 -16.38
N LEU A 521 -7.03 -6.00 -17.56
CA LEU A 521 -6.27 -6.16 -18.81
C LEU A 521 -4.94 -5.36 -18.76
N ARG A 522 -4.98 -4.11 -18.27
CA ARG A 522 -3.78 -3.32 -18.07
C ARG A 522 -2.85 -3.94 -17.01
N LEU A 523 -3.41 -4.51 -15.95
CA LEU A 523 -2.64 -5.22 -14.93
C LEU A 523 -1.94 -6.46 -15.48
N LEU A 524 -2.60 -7.20 -16.38
CA LEU A 524 -1.97 -8.33 -17.05
C LEU A 524 -0.86 -7.86 -17.99
N TYR A 525 -1.08 -6.78 -18.74
CA TYR A 525 -0.08 -6.16 -19.59
C TYR A 525 1.17 -5.74 -18.82
N VAL A 526 1.00 -5.12 -17.65
CA VAL A 526 2.13 -4.75 -16.76
C VAL A 526 2.84 -5.99 -16.19
N GLY A 527 2.11 -7.09 -15.99
CA GLY A 527 2.68 -8.34 -15.49
C GLY A 527 3.53 -9.09 -16.52
N ILE A 528 3.26 -8.90 -17.80
CA ILE A 528 4.03 -9.45 -18.93
C ILE A 528 5.32 -8.66 -19.14
#